data_2001db34c3be71fdbd112d235521830f
#
_entry.id   2001db34c3be71fdbd112d235521830f
#
_cell.length_a   1.000
_cell.length_b   1.000
_cell.length_c   1.000
_cell.angle_alpha   90.00
_cell.angle_beta   90.00
_cell.angle_gamma   90.00
#
_symmetry.space_group_name_H-M   'P 1'
#
loop_
_entity.id
_entity.type
_entity.pdbx_description
1 polymer ?
#
loop_
_entity_poly.entity_id
_entity_poly.type
_entity_poly.pdbx_seq_one_letter_code
_entity_poly.pdbx_strand_id
1 'polypeptide(L)'
;MVRENGVLREATWDEALMRATEGFAKVRDELGPEGFAVFSCSKSTNEMNYAAQKFARMALGTNNIDSCNRTXHAPSVVGLAAVFGAGGGTSSYLEVEETDVILLWGSNAREAHPIYFHHVLKGLDNGARMFAVDPRRTSSAKFADAWLGLNVGTDVAMANAIGREIIAADLHNKDFIAHSSQGFEDYKAHVEPYTLEYAEAITGVPAQAIREVAHAYASAEKAQILWTLGITEHHNGVDNVKSLCNLALLTGHVGRWGSGLVPLRGQNNVQGGGDMGALPNKFPGFQDITNPDHRAKFETAYGMELNPNNGKHLTLMLEAMEHGEIKAAYCIGENPADSEASAGHSRALLEGLDILVVQDIFMTATAQLADVILP
;
A
#
# COMPACT_ATOMS: atom_id res chain seq x y z
N MET A 1 -26.60 12.30 11.51
CA MET A 1 -26.90 12.07 12.94
C MET A 1 -25.94 12.88 13.81
N VAL A 2 -26.32 13.18 15.01
CA VAL A 2 -25.45 13.86 16.00
C VAL A 2 -25.50 13.11 17.32
N ARG A 3 -24.40 13.17 18.08
CA ARG A 3 -24.37 12.58 19.42
C ARG A 3 -24.86 13.60 20.47
N GLU A 4 -25.77 13.16 21.28
CA GLU A 4 -26.33 14.00 22.36
C GLU A 4 -26.51 13.15 23.60
N ASN A 5 -25.90 13.56 24.70
CA ASN A 5 -25.90 12.81 25.96
C ASN A 5 -25.46 11.35 25.78
N GLY A 6 -24.43 11.14 24.95
CA GLY A 6 -23.86 9.82 24.71
C GLY A 6 -24.59 8.97 23.69
N VAL A 7 -25.70 9.43 23.12
CA VAL A 7 -26.54 8.64 22.20
C VAL A 7 -26.64 9.34 20.85
N LEU A 8 -26.47 8.56 19.76
CA LEU A 8 -26.65 9.08 18.40
C LEU A 8 -28.15 9.22 18.11
N ARG A 9 -28.55 10.39 17.61
CA ARG A 9 -29.92 10.65 17.18
C ARG A 9 -29.95 11.29 15.80
N GLU A 10 -31.08 11.20 15.13
CA GLU A 10 -31.30 11.88 13.85
C GLU A 10 -31.18 13.39 14.02
N ALA A 11 -30.70 14.03 12.96
CA ALA A 11 -30.51 15.48 12.93
C ALA A 11 -30.67 15.94 11.47
N THR A 12 -30.97 17.22 11.30
CA THR A 12 -30.97 17.82 9.96
C THR A 12 -29.55 17.99 9.48
N TRP A 13 -29.36 18.18 8.18
CA TRP A 13 -28.08 18.53 7.62
C TRP A 13 -27.49 19.78 8.24
N ASP A 14 -28.35 20.82 8.42
CA ASP A 14 -27.89 22.08 9.02
C ASP A 14 -27.34 21.85 10.41
N GLU A 15 -28.06 21.10 11.25
CA GLU A 15 -27.60 20.80 12.61
C GLU A 15 -26.31 20.01 12.61
N ALA A 16 -26.22 18.97 11.77
CA ALA A 16 -25.02 18.12 11.72
C ALA A 16 -23.80 18.91 11.25
N LEU A 17 -23.95 19.72 10.20
CA LEU A 17 -22.86 20.55 9.70
C LEU A 17 -22.44 21.62 10.69
N MET A 18 -23.42 22.22 11.40
CA MET A 18 -23.11 23.19 12.46
C MET A 18 -22.28 22.56 13.56
N ARG A 19 -22.69 21.35 14.06
CA ARG A 19 -21.96 20.65 15.11
C ARG A 19 -20.52 20.32 14.66
N ALA A 20 -20.38 19.83 13.43
CA ALA A 20 -19.06 19.52 12.88
C ALA A 20 -18.19 20.77 12.80
N THR A 21 -18.75 21.86 12.27
CA THR A 21 -18.02 23.12 12.10
C THR A 21 -17.58 23.72 13.44
N GLU A 22 -18.50 23.74 14.41
CA GLU A 22 -18.19 24.28 15.75
C GLU A 22 -17.09 23.45 16.43
N GLY A 23 -17.17 22.11 16.32
CA GLY A 23 -16.16 21.24 16.90
C GLY A 23 -14.80 21.44 16.25
N PHE A 24 -14.77 21.52 14.93
CA PHE A 24 -13.51 21.76 14.20
C PHE A 24 -12.94 23.15 14.54
N ALA A 25 -13.79 24.19 14.60
CA ALA A 25 -13.34 25.53 14.93
C ALA A 25 -12.69 25.57 16.32
N LYS A 26 -13.30 24.89 17.28
CA LYS A 26 -12.75 24.81 18.63
C LYS A 26 -11.34 24.21 18.62
N VAL A 27 -11.17 23.06 17.98
CA VAL A 27 -9.86 22.40 17.93
C VAL A 27 -8.83 23.26 17.17
N ARG A 28 -9.26 23.90 16.07
CA ARG A 28 -8.37 24.79 15.32
C ARG A 28 -7.89 25.96 16.19
N ASP A 29 -8.80 26.53 16.98
CA ASP A 29 -8.45 27.66 17.86
C ASP A 29 -7.52 27.24 18.99
N GLU A 30 -7.66 26.00 19.49
CA GLU A 30 -6.86 25.51 20.61
C GLU A 30 -5.50 24.95 20.16
N LEU A 31 -5.45 24.19 19.05
CA LEU A 31 -4.27 23.43 18.64
C LEU A 31 -3.71 23.85 17.29
N GLY A 32 -4.45 24.65 16.53
CA GLY A 32 -4.03 25.01 15.17
C GLY A 32 -4.22 23.86 14.18
N PRO A 33 -3.64 24.01 12.98
CA PRO A 33 -3.85 23.03 11.90
C PRO A 33 -3.33 21.62 12.21
N GLU A 34 -2.36 21.49 13.11
CA GLU A 34 -1.80 20.19 13.45
C GLU A 34 -2.75 19.37 14.33
N GLY A 35 -3.80 19.98 14.89
CA GLY A 35 -4.79 19.29 15.72
C GLY A 35 -5.75 18.36 15.00
N PHE A 36 -5.60 18.21 13.67
CA PHE A 36 -6.55 17.48 12.83
C PHE A 36 -5.96 16.24 12.21
N ALA A 37 -6.81 15.21 12.00
CA ALA A 37 -6.55 14.06 11.15
C ALA A 37 -7.70 13.95 10.14
N VAL A 38 -7.36 13.75 8.87
CA VAL A 38 -8.35 13.50 7.82
C VAL A 38 -8.05 12.14 7.19
N PHE A 39 -9.03 11.23 7.27
CA PHE A 39 -8.93 9.92 6.64
C PHE A 39 -9.74 9.97 5.35
N SER A 40 -9.05 9.98 4.20
CA SER A 40 -9.70 9.95 2.89
C SER A 40 -9.95 8.49 2.49
N CYS A 41 -10.56 8.28 1.32
CA CYS A 41 -11.05 6.96 0.97
C CYS A 41 -10.47 6.46 -0.36
N SER A 42 -9.71 5.38 -0.29
CA SER A 42 -9.15 4.71 -1.47
C SER A 42 -10.22 4.00 -2.32
N LYS A 43 -11.45 3.91 -1.83
CA LYS A 43 -12.58 3.28 -2.54
C LYS A 43 -13.47 4.32 -3.24
N SER A 44 -13.23 5.60 -2.96
CA SER A 44 -14.06 6.69 -3.49
C SER A 44 -13.49 7.25 -4.79
N THR A 45 -14.23 8.18 -5.40
CA THR A 45 -13.84 8.75 -6.69
C THR A 45 -12.67 9.73 -6.56
N ASN A 46 -12.08 10.07 -7.71
CA ASN A 46 -11.05 11.10 -7.77
C ASN A 46 -11.58 12.44 -7.27
N GLU A 47 -12.81 12.78 -7.64
CA GLU A 47 -13.42 14.05 -7.25
C GLU A 47 -13.56 14.17 -5.75
N MET A 48 -13.98 13.09 -5.08
CA MET A 48 -14.11 13.10 -3.62
C MET A 48 -12.74 13.25 -2.97
N ASN A 49 -11.75 12.51 -3.43
CA ASN A 49 -10.40 12.60 -2.86
C ASN A 49 -9.78 13.98 -3.10
N TYR A 50 -10.02 14.57 -4.28
CA TYR A 50 -9.59 15.93 -4.56
C TYR A 50 -10.27 16.92 -3.62
N ALA A 51 -11.58 16.80 -3.44
CA ALA A 51 -12.33 17.70 -2.53
C ALA A 51 -11.85 17.55 -1.08
N ALA A 52 -11.59 16.32 -0.65
CA ALA A 52 -11.15 16.05 0.73
C ALA A 52 -9.79 16.72 1.00
N GLN A 53 -8.80 16.54 0.09
CA GLN A 53 -7.50 17.17 0.31
C GLN A 53 -7.59 18.70 0.22
N LYS A 54 -8.43 19.22 -0.68
CA LYS A 54 -8.61 20.66 -0.80
C LYS A 54 -9.22 21.21 0.49
N PHE A 55 -10.24 20.55 1.04
CA PHE A 55 -10.86 20.93 2.32
C PHE A 55 -9.82 20.89 3.46
N ALA A 56 -9.05 19.82 3.57
CA ALA A 56 -8.05 19.69 4.62
C ALA A 56 -7.05 20.85 4.57
N ARG A 57 -6.58 21.18 3.39
CA ARG A 57 -5.53 22.19 3.22
C ARG A 57 -6.06 23.62 3.31
N MET A 58 -7.24 23.89 2.73
CA MET A 58 -7.79 25.26 2.72
C MET A 58 -8.57 25.60 3.98
N ALA A 59 -9.45 24.70 4.42
CA ALA A 59 -10.34 24.99 5.55
C ALA A 59 -9.69 24.71 6.90
N LEU A 60 -9.00 23.57 7.01
CA LEU A 60 -8.36 23.17 8.27
C LEU A 60 -6.91 23.63 8.36
N GLY A 61 -6.27 23.88 7.22
CA GLY A 61 -4.86 24.31 7.16
C GLY A 61 -3.87 23.18 7.36
N THR A 62 -4.31 21.94 7.34
CA THR A 62 -3.47 20.80 7.68
C THR A 62 -3.11 19.97 6.45
N ASN A 63 -1.93 19.36 6.48
CA ASN A 63 -1.54 18.33 5.54
C ASN A 63 -1.66 16.94 6.16
N ASN A 64 -2.26 16.81 7.34
CA ASN A 64 -2.52 15.51 7.98
C ASN A 64 -3.72 14.84 7.31
N ILE A 65 -3.54 14.39 6.08
CA ILE A 65 -4.54 13.63 5.32
C ILE A 65 -3.87 12.39 4.74
N ASP A 66 -4.49 11.23 4.93
CA ASP A 66 -3.98 9.97 4.41
C ASP A 66 -5.15 9.01 4.25
N SER A 67 -4.87 7.80 3.82
CA SER A 67 -5.91 6.78 3.62
C SER A 67 -5.36 5.39 3.97
N CYS A 68 -6.20 4.38 3.85
CA CYS A 68 -5.81 3.00 4.11
C CYS A 68 -4.63 2.54 3.25
N ASN A 69 -4.30 3.25 2.18
CA ASN A 69 -3.13 2.90 1.35
C ASN A 69 -1.83 2.85 2.17
N ARG A 70 -1.79 3.57 3.29
CA ARG A 70 -0.58 3.63 4.12
C ARG A 70 -0.14 2.26 4.60
N THR A 71 -1.10 1.44 4.99
CA THR A 71 -0.83 0.06 5.39
C THR A 71 -0.99 -0.96 4.26
N UNK A 72 -1.44 -0.45 3.12
CA UNK A 72 -1.61 -1.26 2.17
C UNK A 72 -0.50 -1.33 1.34
N HIS A 73 -0.49 -0.55 0.38
CA HIS A 73 0.54 -0.65 -0.67
C HIS A 73 1.57 0.50 -0.65
N ALA A 74 1.57 1.34 0.39
CA ALA A 74 2.63 2.35 0.49
C ALA A 74 4.03 1.71 0.40
N PRO A 75 4.29 0.55 1.02
CA PRO A 75 5.60 -0.10 0.83
C PRO A 75 5.92 -0.44 -0.62
N SER A 76 4.91 -0.81 -1.44
CA SER A 76 5.14 -1.03 -2.88
C SER A 76 5.59 0.26 -3.56
N VAL A 77 4.92 1.37 -3.25
CA VAL A 77 5.28 2.67 -3.84
C VAL A 77 6.71 3.05 -3.46
N VAL A 78 7.05 2.94 -2.17
CA VAL A 78 8.38 3.32 -1.68
C VAL A 78 9.45 2.39 -2.25
N GLY A 79 9.23 1.09 -2.22
CA GLY A 79 10.21 0.12 -2.72
C GLY A 79 10.47 0.25 -4.21
N LEU A 80 9.39 0.35 -5.01
CA LEU A 80 9.52 0.52 -6.47
C LEU A 80 10.16 1.86 -6.82
N ALA A 81 9.76 2.94 -6.13
CA ALA A 81 10.35 4.27 -6.38
C ALA A 81 11.83 4.30 -6.03
N ALA A 82 12.25 3.62 -4.97
CA ALA A 82 13.66 3.57 -4.59
C ALA A 82 14.51 2.86 -5.65
N VAL A 83 13.94 1.87 -6.34
CA VAL A 83 14.68 1.07 -7.33
C VAL A 83 14.55 1.67 -8.74
N PHE A 84 13.34 2.08 -9.14
CA PHE A 84 13.05 2.47 -10.51
C PHE A 84 12.73 3.97 -10.69
N GLY A 85 12.67 4.72 -9.61
CA GLY A 85 12.34 6.15 -9.67
C GLY A 85 10.84 6.43 -9.70
N ALA A 86 10.00 5.42 -9.81
CA ALA A 86 8.55 5.58 -9.83
C ALA A 86 7.90 4.42 -9.09
N GLY A 87 6.83 4.71 -8.38
CA GLY A 87 6.19 3.74 -7.49
C GLY A 87 5.10 2.87 -8.13
N GLY A 88 5.09 2.76 -9.45
CA GLY A 88 4.11 1.96 -10.17
C GLY A 88 4.62 0.60 -10.59
N GLY A 89 3.73 -0.32 -10.89
CA GLY A 89 4.08 -1.60 -11.48
C GLY A 89 4.73 -1.42 -12.85
N THR A 90 5.53 -2.39 -13.26
CA THR A 90 6.31 -2.27 -14.49
C THR A 90 5.63 -2.91 -15.71
N SER A 91 4.47 -3.57 -15.50
CA SER A 91 3.75 -4.28 -16.57
C SER A 91 2.27 -3.95 -16.52
N SER A 92 1.60 -4.02 -17.66
CA SER A 92 0.16 -3.93 -17.70
C SER A 92 -0.47 -5.29 -17.31
N TYR A 93 -1.75 -5.27 -16.96
CA TYR A 93 -2.44 -6.48 -16.49
C TYR A 93 -2.61 -7.52 -17.61
N LEU A 94 -2.71 -7.09 -18.88
CA LEU A 94 -2.88 -8.03 -19.98
C LEU A 94 -1.64 -8.88 -20.23
N GLU A 95 -0.47 -8.39 -19.86
CA GLU A 95 0.79 -9.07 -20.15
C GLU A 95 0.90 -10.45 -19.50
N VAL A 96 0.16 -10.70 -18.42
CA VAL A 96 0.21 -11.99 -17.74
C VAL A 96 -0.29 -13.14 -18.64
N GLU A 97 -1.11 -12.82 -19.66
CA GLU A 97 -1.59 -13.82 -20.59
C GLU A 97 -0.47 -14.42 -21.47
N GLU A 98 0.64 -13.67 -21.58
CA GLU A 98 1.78 -14.07 -22.44
C GLU A 98 3.06 -14.34 -21.65
N THR A 99 3.00 -14.43 -20.34
CA THR A 99 4.17 -14.73 -19.52
C THR A 99 4.39 -16.25 -19.47
N ASP A 100 5.60 -16.67 -19.18
CA ASP A 100 5.93 -18.11 -19.08
C ASP A 100 5.95 -18.59 -17.64
N VAL A 101 6.35 -17.73 -16.70
CA VAL A 101 6.42 -18.08 -15.28
C VAL A 101 5.79 -16.95 -14.45
N ILE A 102 4.92 -17.33 -13.53
CA ILE A 102 4.25 -16.42 -12.62
C ILE A 102 4.66 -16.79 -11.19
N LEU A 103 5.25 -15.84 -10.47
CA LEU A 103 5.43 -15.97 -9.02
C LEU A 103 4.31 -15.17 -8.35
N LEU A 104 3.34 -15.86 -7.78
CA LEU A 104 2.23 -15.22 -7.05
C LEU A 104 2.59 -15.22 -5.58
N TRP A 105 2.95 -14.06 -5.04
CA TRP A 105 3.58 -13.96 -3.73
C TRP A 105 2.74 -13.11 -2.78
N GLY A 106 2.28 -13.72 -1.69
CA GLY A 106 1.48 -13.02 -0.68
C GLY A 106 0.20 -12.45 -1.26
N SER A 107 -0.46 -13.21 -2.14
CA SER A 107 -1.63 -12.72 -2.88
C SER A 107 -2.66 -13.83 -3.09
N ASN A 108 -3.91 -13.55 -2.73
CA ASN A 108 -5.04 -14.41 -3.07
C ASN A 108 -5.86 -13.75 -4.18
N ALA A 109 -5.24 -13.57 -5.34
CA ALA A 109 -5.82 -12.82 -6.45
C ALA A 109 -7.16 -13.40 -6.94
N ARG A 110 -7.37 -14.70 -6.83
CA ARG A 110 -8.65 -15.32 -7.24
C ARG A 110 -9.82 -14.71 -6.46
N GLU A 111 -9.63 -14.38 -5.21
CA GLU A 111 -10.70 -13.80 -4.38
C GLU A 111 -10.65 -12.26 -4.35
N ALA A 112 -9.46 -11.68 -4.28
CA ALA A 112 -9.32 -10.23 -4.12
C ALA A 112 -9.29 -9.48 -5.46
N HIS A 113 -8.91 -10.15 -6.55
CA HIS A 113 -8.78 -9.54 -7.88
C HIS A 113 -9.34 -10.51 -8.93
N PRO A 114 -10.63 -10.89 -8.84
CA PRO A 114 -11.14 -12.00 -9.67
C PRO A 114 -11.09 -11.71 -11.17
N ILE A 115 -11.31 -10.47 -11.59
CA ILE A 115 -11.24 -10.13 -13.02
C ILE A 115 -9.81 -10.28 -13.54
N TYR A 116 -8.83 -9.77 -12.77
CA TYR A 116 -7.42 -9.97 -13.12
C TYR A 116 -7.06 -11.46 -13.14
N PHE A 117 -7.62 -12.23 -12.20
CA PHE A 117 -7.28 -13.66 -12.13
C PHE A 117 -7.78 -14.42 -13.37
N HIS A 118 -8.82 -13.92 -14.07
CA HIS A 118 -9.20 -14.50 -15.37
C HIS A 118 -8.04 -14.38 -16.38
N HIS A 119 -7.28 -13.27 -16.34
CA HIS A 119 -6.11 -13.11 -17.23
C HIS A 119 -4.98 -14.06 -16.79
N VAL A 120 -4.83 -14.29 -15.48
CA VAL A 120 -3.88 -15.30 -14.99
C VAL A 120 -4.24 -16.68 -15.52
N LEU A 121 -5.55 -17.05 -15.45
CA LEU A 121 -6.01 -18.35 -15.96
C LEU A 121 -5.74 -18.50 -17.45
N LYS A 122 -5.90 -17.43 -18.23
CA LYS A 122 -5.55 -17.48 -19.66
C LYS A 122 -4.06 -17.72 -19.86
N GLY A 123 -3.23 -17.08 -19.04
CA GLY A 123 -1.79 -17.35 -19.07
C GLY A 123 -1.45 -18.79 -18.79
N LEU A 124 -2.11 -19.39 -17.79
CA LEU A 124 -1.92 -20.80 -17.46
C LEU A 124 -2.41 -21.70 -18.62
N ASP A 125 -3.54 -21.37 -19.23
CA ASP A 125 -4.04 -22.11 -20.40
C ASP A 125 -3.08 -22.00 -21.58
N ASN A 126 -2.36 -20.88 -21.68
CA ASN A 126 -1.34 -20.67 -22.72
C ASN A 126 0.01 -21.36 -22.38
N GLY A 127 0.08 -22.03 -21.24
CA GLY A 127 1.25 -22.83 -20.88
C GLY A 127 2.15 -22.24 -19.78
N ALA A 128 1.77 -21.15 -19.18
CA ALA A 128 2.56 -20.57 -18.08
C ALA A 128 2.57 -21.52 -16.88
N ARG A 129 3.71 -21.52 -16.16
CA ARG A 129 3.81 -22.19 -14.86
C ARG A 129 3.61 -21.16 -13.76
N MET A 130 2.89 -21.53 -12.71
CA MET A 130 2.69 -20.62 -11.57
C MET A 130 3.19 -21.25 -10.27
N PHE A 131 3.91 -20.46 -9.51
CA PHE A 131 4.36 -20.81 -8.15
C PHE A 131 3.73 -19.84 -7.18
N ALA A 132 3.04 -20.37 -6.16
CA ALA A 132 2.37 -19.54 -5.15
C ALA A 132 3.18 -19.58 -3.86
N VAL A 133 3.63 -18.41 -3.42
CA VAL A 133 4.38 -18.26 -2.18
C VAL A 133 3.47 -17.56 -1.17
N ASP A 134 2.98 -18.32 -0.18
CA ASP A 134 1.96 -17.80 0.74
C ASP A 134 1.88 -18.75 1.93
N PRO A 135 1.79 -18.23 3.17
CA PRO A 135 1.65 -19.12 4.33
C PRO A 135 0.37 -19.97 4.28
N ARG A 136 -0.64 -19.52 3.54
CA ARG A 136 -1.88 -20.28 3.36
C ARG A 136 -1.96 -20.87 1.96
N ARG A 137 -2.46 -22.09 1.85
CA ARG A 137 -2.75 -22.66 0.52
C ARG A 137 -4.10 -22.09 0.06
N THR A 138 -4.06 -20.87 -0.45
CA THR A 138 -5.23 -20.09 -0.83
C THR A 138 -5.97 -20.71 -2.03
N SER A 139 -7.15 -20.16 -2.34
CA SER A 139 -7.89 -20.58 -3.53
C SER A 139 -7.10 -20.30 -4.81
N SER A 140 -6.24 -19.27 -4.83
CA SER A 140 -5.33 -19.00 -5.95
C SER A 140 -4.23 -20.05 -6.03
N ALA A 141 -3.65 -20.41 -4.89
CA ALA A 141 -2.56 -21.39 -4.83
C ALA A 141 -2.98 -22.78 -5.34
N LYS A 142 -4.29 -23.08 -5.34
CA LYS A 142 -4.78 -24.35 -5.86
C LYS A 142 -4.57 -24.50 -7.37
N PHE A 143 -4.38 -23.38 -8.08
CA PHE A 143 -4.09 -23.37 -9.51
C PHE A 143 -2.60 -23.41 -9.82
N ALA A 144 -1.76 -23.28 -8.81
CA ALA A 144 -0.31 -23.23 -8.99
C ALA A 144 0.27 -24.61 -9.19
N ASP A 145 1.37 -24.69 -9.92
CA ASP A 145 2.16 -25.93 -10.09
C ASP A 145 2.80 -26.34 -8.78
N ALA A 146 3.15 -25.35 -7.94
CA ALA A 146 3.67 -25.62 -6.60
C ALA A 146 3.24 -24.50 -5.65
N TRP A 147 2.99 -24.89 -4.42
CA TRP A 147 2.71 -23.97 -3.32
C TRP A 147 3.86 -24.06 -2.32
N LEU A 148 4.47 -22.91 -2.04
CA LEU A 148 5.54 -22.78 -1.08
C LEU A 148 4.97 -22.10 0.17
N GLY A 149 4.68 -22.90 1.18
CA GLY A 149 4.02 -22.46 2.41
C GLY A 149 5.02 -21.94 3.42
N LEU A 150 5.48 -20.71 3.22
CA LEU A 150 6.53 -20.16 4.07
C LEU A 150 5.99 -19.68 5.43
N ASN A 151 6.86 -19.67 6.41
CA ASN A 151 6.56 -19.07 7.72
C ASN A 151 6.36 -17.55 7.54
N VAL A 152 5.38 -16.99 8.25
CA VAL A 152 5.08 -15.55 8.16
C VAL A 152 6.31 -14.74 8.56
N GLY A 153 6.64 -13.72 7.74
CA GLY A 153 7.74 -12.80 8.02
C GLY A 153 9.09 -13.25 7.48
N THR A 154 9.12 -14.31 6.68
CA THR A 154 10.39 -14.84 6.16
C THR A 154 10.59 -14.60 4.65
N ASP A 155 9.85 -13.65 4.11
CA ASP A 155 9.85 -13.36 2.67
C ASP A 155 11.22 -12.91 2.16
N VAL A 156 11.90 -12.04 2.90
CA VAL A 156 13.24 -11.58 2.51
C VAL A 156 14.22 -12.77 2.45
N ALA A 157 14.16 -13.66 3.45
CA ALA A 157 15.04 -14.84 3.45
C ALA A 157 14.77 -15.72 2.23
N MET A 158 13.49 -15.94 1.89
CA MET A 158 13.11 -16.70 0.70
C MET A 158 13.64 -16.05 -0.58
N ALA A 159 13.39 -14.74 -0.73
CA ALA A 159 13.82 -14.02 -1.94
C ALA A 159 15.33 -14.00 -2.07
N ASN A 160 16.04 -13.78 -0.95
CA ASN A 160 17.51 -13.79 -0.98
C ASN A 160 18.06 -15.17 -1.33
N ALA A 161 17.44 -16.26 -0.85
CA ALA A 161 17.88 -17.61 -1.21
C ALA A 161 17.63 -17.90 -2.70
N ILE A 162 16.48 -17.44 -3.23
CA ILE A 162 16.20 -17.55 -4.67
C ILE A 162 17.31 -16.82 -5.44
N GLY A 163 17.62 -15.58 -5.06
CA GLY A 163 18.66 -14.80 -5.72
C GLY A 163 20.03 -15.46 -5.64
N ARG A 164 20.39 -15.98 -4.47
CA ARG A 164 21.67 -16.69 -4.30
C ARG A 164 21.74 -17.91 -5.19
N GLU A 165 20.67 -18.71 -5.24
CA GLU A 165 20.63 -19.90 -6.09
C GLU A 165 20.77 -19.53 -7.57
N ILE A 166 20.10 -18.47 -8.02
CA ILE A 166 20.22 -17.99 -9.41
C ILE A 166 21.67 -17.65 -9.74
N ILE A 167 22.37 -16.97 -8.83
CA ILE A 167 23.77 -16.61 -9.02
C ILE A 167 24.66 -17.88 -9.01
N ALA A 168 24.45 -18.76 -8.03
CA ALA A 168 25.26 -19.97 -7.88
C ALA A 168 25.12 -20.91 -9.09
N ALA A 169 23.94 -20.95 -9.70
CA ALA A 169 23.68 -21.78 -10.87
C ALA A 169 24.04 -21.08 -12.19
N ASP A 170 24.57 -19.86 -12.10
CA ASP A 170 24.97 -19.05 -13.27
C ASP A 170 23.79 -18.75 -14.20
N LEU A 171 22.62 -18.49 -13.63
CA LEU A 171 21.38 -18.23 -14.36
C LEU A 171 21.03 -16.74 -14.42
N HIS A 172 21.81 -15.87 -13.79
CA HIS A 172 21.55 -14.43 -13.77
C HIS A 172 21.85 -13.82 -15.16
N ASN A 173 21.14 -12.74 -15.48
CA ASN A 173 21.26 -12.08 -16.79
C ASN A 173 22.42 -11.08 -16.76
N LYS A 174 23.61 -11.55 -17.17
CA LYS A 174 24.83 -10.76 -17.07
C LYS A 174 24.78 -9.50 -17.92
N ASP A 175 24.17 -9.57 -19.10
CA ASP A 175 24.07 -8.41 -20.00
C ASP A 175 23.15 -7.35 -19.40
N PHE A 176 21.97 -7.75 -18.89
CA PHE A 176 21.07 -6.82 -18.24
C PHE A 176 21.73 -6.17 -17.03
N ILE A 177 22.40 -6.97 -16.21
CA ILE A 177 23.05 -6.47 -14.99
C ILE A 177 24.11 -5.43 -15.36
N ALA A 178 24.94 -5.73 -16.37
CA ALA A 178 26.05 -4.85 -16.76
C ALA A 178 25.57 -3.51 -17.35
N HIS A 179 24.45 -3.51 -18.06
CA HIS A 179 24.02 -2.33 -18.81
C HIS A 179 22.84 -1.58 -18.19
N SER A 180 22.05 -2.22 -17.30
CA SER A 180 20.78 -1.67 -16.86
C SER A 180 20.58 -1.71 -15.34
N SER A 181 21.62 -2.04 -14.58
CA SER A 181 21.49 -2.06 -13.12
C SER A 181 22.80 -1.62 -12.46
N GLN A 182 22.77 -1.48 -11.16
CA GLN A 182 23.94 -1.20 -10.34
C GLN A 182 23.84 -1.96 -9.02
N GLY A 183 24.99 -2.14 -8.35
CA GLY A 183 25.02 -2.76 -7.03
C GLY A 183 25.04 -4.29 -7.04
N PHE A 184 25.31 -4.91 -8.18
CA PHE A 184 25.30 -6.39 -8.27
C PHE A 184 26.31 -7.04 -7.32
N GLU A 185 27.53 -6.52 -7.23
CA GLU A 185 28.55 -7.14 -6.38
C GLU A 185 28.18 -7.06 -4.89
N ASP A 186 27.58 -5.94 -4.48
CA ASP A 186 27.08 -5.79 -3.11
C ASP A 186 25.93 -6.76 -2.84
N TYR A 187 25.01 -6.88 -3.80
CA TYR A 187 23.89 -7.82 -3.68
C TYR A 187 24.39 -9.26 -3.59
N LYS A 188 25.32 -9.64 -4.47
CA LYS A 188 25.91 -10.98 -4.47
C LYS A 188 26.53 -11.33 -3.11
N ALA A 189 27.28 -10.38 -2.54
CA ALA A 189 27.88 -10.58 -1.23
C ALA A 189 26.81 -10.67 -0.14
N HIS A 190 25.78 -9.83 -0.24
CA HIS A 190 24.69 -9.80 0.74
C HIS A 190 23.92 -11.12 0.79
N VAL A 191 23.64 -11.74 -0.36
CA VAL A 191 22.84 -12.96 -0.38
C VAL A 191 23.66 -14.24 -0.12
N GLU A 192 24.98 -14.15 -0.10
CA GLU A 192 25.86 -15.32 0.07
C GLU A 192 25.49 -16.24 1.24
N PRO A 193 25.11 -15.71 2.43
CA PRO A 193 24.74 -16.59 3.54
C PRO A 193 23.41 -17.31 3.37
N TYR A 194 22.57 -16.88 2.41
CA TYR A 194 21.21 -17.42 2.24
C TYR A 194 21.23 -18.68 1.39
N THR A 195 21.89 -19.73 1.88
CA THR A 195 21.87 -21.02 1.17
C THR A 195 20.46 -21.61 1.19
N LEU A 196 20.20 -22.56 0.33
CA LEU A 196 18.89 -23.23 0.28
C LEU A 196 18.57 -23.87 1.64
N GLU A 197 19.57 -24.49 2.26
CA GLU A 197 19.40 -25.14 3.57
C GLU A 197 19.12 -24.13 4.69
N TYR A 198 19.82 -23.01 4.66
CA TYR A 198 19.58 -21.93 5.61
C TYR A 198 18.14 -21.37 5.45
N ALA A 199 17.74 -21.15 4.20
CA ALA A 199 16.38 -20.66 3.93
C ALA A 199 15.33 -21.69 4.34
N GLU A 200 15.56 -22.99 4.08
CA GLU A 200 14.63 -24.02 4.53
C GLU A 200 14.43 -23.96 6.04
N ALA A 201 15.52 -23.78 6.80
CA ALA A 201 15.45 -23.71 8.25
C ALA A 201 14.62 -22.50 8.73
N ILE A 202 14.71 -21.36 8.03
CA ILE A 202 13.98 -20.15 8.40
C ILE A 202 12.54 -20.19 7.90
N THR A 203 12.34 -20.54 6.64
CA THR A 203 11.04 -20.40 5.97
C THR A 203 10.13 -21.60 6.18
N GLY A 204 10.71 -22.76 6.46
CA GLY A 204 9.97 -24.02 6.50
C GLY A 204 9.69 -24.60 5.11
N VAL A 205 10.14 -23.96 4.05
CA VAL A 205 9.93 -24.44 2.68
C VAL A 205 11.10 -25.33 2.28
N PRO A 206 10.86 -26.55 1.76
CA PRO A 206 11.96 -27.44 1.38
C PRO A 206 12.94 -26.80 0.42
N ALA A 207 14.24 -27.01 0.65
CA ALA A 207 15.33 -26.49 -0.19
C ALA A 207 15.10 -26.79 -1.68
N GLN A 208 14.63 -27.99 -1.99
CA GLN A 208 14.41 -28.39 -3.38
C GLN A 208 13.28 -27.54 -4.03
N ALA A 209 12.24 -27.18 -3.27
CA ALA A 209 11.16 -26.33 -3.79
C ALA A 209 11.68 -24.93 -4.09
N ILE A 210 12.53 -24.38 -3.20
CA ILE A 210 13.14 -23.07 -3.43
C ILE A 210 14.02 -23.11 -4.69
N ARG A 211 14.82 -24.15 -4.83
CA ARG A 211 15.66 -24.35 -6.02
C ARG A 211 14.81 -24.37 -7.29
N GLU A 212 13.70 -25.12 -7.27
CA GLU A 212 12.83 -25.23 -8.44
C GLU A 212 12.28 -23.88 -8.87
N VAL A 213 11.80 -23.08 -7.92
CA VAL A 213 11.30 -21.73 -8.23
C VAL A 213 12.41 -20.85 -8.80
N ALA A 214 13.60 -20.89 -8.18
CA ALA A 214 14.74 -20.08 -8.64
C ALA A 214 15.09 -20.40 -10.10
N HIS A 215 15.21 -21.69 -10.40
CA HIS A 215 15.56 -22.12 -11.75
C HIS A 215 14.45 -21.81 -12.75
N ALA A 216 13.19 -22.08 -12.40
CA ALA A 216 12.07 -21.79 -13.31
C ALA A 216 11.99 -20.30 -13.63
N TYR A 217 12.09 -19.46 -12.59
CA TYR A 217 11.99 -18.01 -12.78
C TYR A 217 13.14 -17.47 -13.62
N ALA A 218 14.37 -17.85 -13.31
CA ALA A 218 15.54 -17.31 -14.01
C ALA A 218 15.65 -17.82 -15.44
N SER A 219 15.23 -19.07 -15.70
CA SER A 219 15.36 -19.68 -17.03
C SER A 219 14.22 -19.31 -17.97
N ALA A 220 13.14 -18.72 -17.47
CA ALA A 220 12.02 -18.33 -18.31
C ALA A 220 12.42 -17.22 -19.29
N GLU A 221 11.83 -17.22 -20.47
CA GLU A 221 11.99 -16.09 -21.37
C GLU A 221 11.25 -14.88 -20.83
N LYS A 222 10.05 -15.09 -20.27
CA LYS A 222 9.20 -14.03 -19.69
C LYS A 222 8.71 -14.48 -18.32
N ALA A 223 8.88 -13.64 -17.33
CA ALA A 223 8.39 -13.96 -15.99
C ALA A 223 7.89 -12.73 -15.26
N GLN A 224 6.86 -12.91 -14.43
CA GLN A 224 6.29 -11.83 -13.63
C GLN A 224 6.22 -12.24 -12.16
N ILE A 225 6.45 -11.27 -11.29
CA ILE A 225 6.19 -11.41 -9.86
C ILE A 225 4.96 -10.56 -9.53
N LEU A 226 3.91 -11.23 -9.04
CA LEU A 226 2.65 -10.59 -8.67
C LEU A 226 2.52 -10.63 -7.14
N TRP A 227 2.19 -9.51 -6.49
CA TRP A 227 2.03 -9.52 -5.04
C TRP A 227 0.92 -8.60 -4.58
N THR A 228 0.44 -8.85 -3.35
CA THR A 228 -0.48 -7.94 -2.66
C THR A 228 0.00 -7.72 -1.22
N LEU A 229 -0.94 -7.61 -0.30
CA LEU A 229 -0.67 -7.18 1.07
C LEU A 229 0.12 -8.21 1.89
N GLY A 230 0.18 -9.47 1.43
CA GLY A 230 1.05 -10.46 2.08
C GLY A 230 2.53 -10.10 2.02
N ILE A 231 2.90 -9.22 1.09
CA ILE A 231 4.26 -8.69 0.99
C ILE A 231 4.40 -7.36 1.75
N THR A 232 3.37 -6.52 1.71
CA THR A 232 3.50 -5.13 2.16
C THR A 232 3.07 -4.89 3.59
N GLU A 233 2.11 -5.65 4.12
CA GLU A 233 1.62 -5.45 5.49
C GLU A 233 2.54 -6.13 6.53
N HIS A 234 3.79 -5.70 6.52
CA HIS A 234 4.82 -6.12 7.48
C HIS A 234 5.59 -4.87 7.91
N HIS A 235 6.18 -4.91 9.11
CA HIS A 235 7.04 -3.81 9.55
C HIS A 235 8.20 -3.57 8.59
N ASN A 236 8.64 -4.62 7.88
CA ASN A 236 9.70 -4.54 6.86
C ASN A 236 9.16 -4.65 5.44
N GLY A 237 7.92 -4.19 5.20
CA GLY A 237 7.27 -4.31 3.89
C GLY A 237 8.06 -3.69 2.75
N VAL A 238 8.77 -2.58 3.00
CA VAL A 238 9.60 -1.95 1.97
C VAL A 238 10.75 -2.89 1.56
N ASP A 239 11.38 -3.54 2.53
CA ASP A 239 12.47 -4.48 2.23
C ASP A 239 11.96 -5.72 1.51
N ASN A 240 10.75 -6.18 1.87
CA ASN A 240 10.10 -7.26 1.12
C ASN A 240 9.99 -6.87 -0.37
N VAL A 241 9.45 -5.67 -0.66
CA VAL A 241 9.30 -5.22 -2.06
C VAL A 241 10.65 -5.10 -2.75
N LYS A 242 11.64 -4.50 -2.08
CA LYS A 242 12.99 -4.36 -2.67
C LYS A 242 13.59 -5.73 -3.00
N SER A 243 13.36 -6.74 -2.15
CA SER A 243 13.91 -8.07 -2.43
C SER A 243 13.29 -8.69 -3.68
N LEU A 244 11.99 -8.43 -3.94
CA LEU A 244 11.37 -8.86 -5.20
C LEU A 244 11.93 -8.08 -6.38
N CYS A 245 12.18 -6.78 -6.22
CA CYS A 245 12.81 -5.97 -7.27
C CYS A 245 14.20 -6.52 -7.61
N ASN A 246 14.95 -6.93 -6.60
CA ASN A 246 16.28 -7.52 -6.82
C ASN A 246 16.21 -8.75 -7.72
N LEU A 247 15.19 -9.61 -7.54
CA LEU A 247 15.03 -10.79 -8.39
C LEU A 247 14.78 -10.40 -9.85
N ALA A 248 13.95 -9.39 -10.07
CA ALA A 248 13.66 -8.92 -11.43
C ALA A 248 14.90 -8.33 -12.10
N LEU A 249 15.69 -7.54 -11.35
CA LEU A 249 16.93 -6.95 -11.88
C LEU A 249 17.98 -8.04 -12.16
N LEU A 250 18.06 -9.02 -11.28
CA LEU A 250 19.04 -10.11 -11.41
C LEU A 250 18.82 -10.92 -12.68
N THR A 251 17.56 -11.06 -13.10
CA THR A 251 17.19 -11.91 -14.23
C THR A 251 16.82 -11.12 -15.49
N GLY A 252 16.70 -9.80 -15.38
CA GLY A 252 16.26 -8.97 -16.51
C GLY A 252 14.76 -9.09 -16.79
N HIS A 253 13.97 -9.59 -15.83
CA HIS A 253 12.53 -9.71 -16.00
C HIS A 253 11.82 -8.40 -15.66
N VAL A 254 12.21 -7.34 -16.35
CA VAL A 254 11.60 -6.01 -16.22
C VAL A 254 11.90 -5.22 -17.49
N GLY A 255 10.96 -4.36 -17.87
CA GLY A 255 11.16 -3.44 -18.98
C GLY A 255 10.90 -4.05 -20.35
N ARG A 256 10.21 -5.19 -20.42
CA ARG A 256 9.84 -5.83 -21.70
C ARG A 256 8.52 -6.56 -21.53
N TRP A 257 7.82 -6.74 -22.63
CA TRP A 257 6.46 -7.32 -22.65
C TRP A 257 6.45 -8.72 -22.02
N GLY A 258 5.49 -8.93 -21.14
CA GLY A 258 5.30 -10.23 -20.50
C GLY A 258 6.19 -10.48 -19.30
N SER A 259 7.08 -9.54 -18.96
CA SER A 259 7.98 -9.66 -17.80
C SER A 259 7.81 -8.44 -16.91
N GLY A 260 7.87 -8.64 -15.59
CA GLY A 260 7.82 -7.48 -14.70
C GLY A 260 7.39 -7.75 -13.29
N LEU A 261 7.15 -6.64 -12.62
CA LEU A 261 6.79 -6.53 -11.22
C LEU A 261 5.39 -5.92 -11.14
N VAL A 262 4.45 -6.66 -10.57
CA VAL A 262 3.02 -6.30 -10.66
C VAL A 262 2.40 -6.28 -9.25
N PRO A 263 2.46 -5.13 -8.58
CA PRO A 263 1.72 -4.97 -7.32
C PRO A 263 0.22 -4.90 -7.65
N LEU A 264 -0.52 -5.90 -7.20
CA LEU A 264 -1.97 -5.94 -7.40
C LEU A 264 -2.62 -5.12 -6.29
N ARG A 265 -3.03 -3.90 -6.64
CA ARG A 265 -3.55 -2.94 -5.65
C ARG A 265 -4.90 -3.42 -5.10
N GLY A 266 -5.17 -3.09 -3.85
CA GLY A 266 -6.35 -3.57 -3.14
C GLY A 266 -7.63 -2.85 -3.55
N GLN A 267 -7.72 -1.57 -3.21
CA GLN A 267 -8.95 -0.81 -3.44
C GLN A 267 -8.99 -0.29 -4.89
N ASN A 268 -10.21 -0.13 -5.38
CA ASN A 268 -10.45 0.25 -6.79
C ASN A 268 -9.89 1.61 -7.18
N ASN A 269 -9.65 2.51 -6.23
CA ASN A 269 -9.11 3.84 -6.53
C ASN A 269 -7.97 4.25 -5.61
N VAL A 270 -7.17 3.28 -5.14
CA VAL A 270 -6.06 3.60 -4.24
C VAL A 270 -5.01 4.48 -4.96
N GLN A 271 -4.79 4.24 -6.24
CA GLN A 271 -3.85 5.06 -7.01
C GLN A 271 -4.43 6.45 -7.29
N GLY A 272 -5.69 6.51 -7.72
CA GLY A 272 -6.35 7.79 -8.00
C GLY A 272 -6.43 8.70 -6.78
N GLY A 273 -6.72 8.14 -5.61
CA GLY A 273 -6.72 8.92 -4.36
C GLY A 273 -5.37 9.59 -4.11
N GLY A 274 -4.28 8.84 -4.31
CA GLY A 274 -2.93 9.40 -4.20
C GLY A 274 -2.65 10.45 -5.27
N ASP A 275 -3.07 10.17 -6.51
CA ASP A 275 -2.88 11.11 -7.62
C ASP A 275 -3.65 12.42 -7.41
N MET A 276 -4.78 12.35 -6.70
CA MET A 276 -5.58 13.54 -6.37
C MET A 276 -5.05 14.29 -5.15
N GLY A 277 -3.92 13.84 -4.59
CA GLY A 277 -3.26 14.55 -3.49
C GLY A 277 -3.79 14.23 -2.10
N ALA A 278 -4.58 13.16 -1.94
CA ALA A 278 -5.08 12.77 -0.62
C ALA A 278 -4.00 11.99 0.14
N LEU A 279 -2.83 12.61 0.27
CA LEU A 279 -1.63 12.07 0.91
C LEU A 279 -0.96 13.19 1.69
N PRO A 280 -0.27 12.88 2.78
CA PRO A 280 0.30 13.92 3.64
C PRO A 280 1.48 14.68 3.03
N ASN A 281 2.05 14.17 1.93
CA ASN A 281 3.25 14.76 1.34
C ASN A 281 3.08 15.10 -0.14
N LYS A 282 1.85 15.02 -0.68
CA LYS A 282 1.62 15.24 -2.11
C LYS A 282 0.41 16.15 -2.36
N PHE A 283 0.57 17.05 -3.31
CA PHE A 283 -0.53 17.76 -3.96
C PHE A 283 -1.08 16.94 -5.12
N PRO A 284 -2.22 17.32 -5.69
CA PRO A 284 -2.72 16.65 -6.92
C PRO A 284 -1.64 16.58 -8.00
N GLY A 285 -1.63 15.49 -8.77
CA GLY A 285 -0.60 15.20 -9.75
C GLY A 285 0.66 14.62 -9.11
N PHE A 286 0.55 14.15 -7.88
CA PHE A 286 1.64 13.52 -7.11
C PHE A 286 2.83 14.47 -6.91
N GLN A 287 2.55 15.78 -6.76
CA GLN A 287 3.55 16.83 -6.65
C GLN A 287 3.94 17.08 -5.20
N ASP A 288 5.22 17.20 -4.92
CA ASP A 288 5.73 17.29 -3.53
C ASP A 288 5.32 18.60 -2.85
N ILE A 289 4.77 18.49 -1.64
CA ILE A 289 4.36 19.65 -0.83
C ILE A 289 5.56 20.54 -0.49
N THR A 290 6.69 19.92 -0.18
CA THR A 290 7.89 20.66 0.23
C THR A 290 8.60 21.36 -0.92
N ASN A 291 8.20 21.08 -2.17
CA ASN A 291 8.76 21.77 -3.34
C ASN A 291 8.08 23.14 -3.49
N PRO A 292 8.81 24.25 -3.34
CA PRO A 292 8.18 25.58 -3.38
C PRO A 292 7.50 25.91 -4.72
N ASP A 293 8.00 25.38 -5.84
CA ASP A 293 7.37 25.64 -7.15
C ASP A 293 6.04 24.90 -7.25
N HIS A 294 5.97 23.66 -6.76
CA HIS A 294 4.70 22.92 -6.72
C HIS A 294 3.71 23.66 -5.82
N ARG A 295 4.16 24.07 -4.63
CA ARG A 295 3.26 24.74 -3.69
C ARG A 295 2.73 26.05 -4.25
N ALA A 296 3.58 26.86 -4.88
CA ALA A 296 3.17 28.14 -5.48
C ALA A 296 2.06 27.95 -6.51
N LYS A 297 2.12 26.86 -7.29
CA LYS A 297 1.09 26.52 -8.27
C LYS A 297 -0.27 26.37 -7.58
N PHE A 298 -0.32 25.60 -6.48
CA PHE A 298 -1.58 25.34 -5.78
C PHE A 298 -2.02 26.56 -4.97
N GLU A 299 -1.09 27.33 -4.40
CA GLU A 299 -1.43 28.58 -3.72
C GLU A 299 -2.10 29.56 -4.69
N THR A 300 -1.58 29.65 -5.90
CA THR A 300 -2.21 30.49 -6.94
C THR A 300 -3.61 29.96 -7.28
N ALA A 301 -3.72 28.64 -7.51
CA ALA A 301 -5.01 28.05 -7.90
C ALA A 301 -6.06 28.13 -6.79
N TYR A 302 -5.64 28.02 -5.54
CA TYR A 302 -6.56 28.04 -4.39
C TYR A 302 -6.74 29.44 -3.82
N GLY A 303 -5.92 30.41 -4.19
CA GLY A 303 -6.04 31.81 -3.76
C GLY A 303 -5.63 32.04 -2.32
N MET A 304 -4.73 31.22 -1.77
CA MET A 304 -4.30 31.39 -0.37
C MET A 304 -2.95 30.67 -0.15
N GLU A 305 -2.26 31.05 0.90
CA GLU A 305 -1.04 30.36 1.33
C GLU A 305 -1.39 28.99 1.90
N LEU A 306 -0.53 28.00 1.64
CA LEU A 306 -0.73 26.63 2.08
C LEU A 306 0.41 26.21 3.01
N ASN A 307 0.12 25.27 3.90
CA ASN A 307 1.08 24.72 4.84
C ASN A 307 2.27 24.12 4.05
N PRO A 308 3.52 24.58 4.30
CA PRO A 308 4.67 24.14 3.52
C PRO A 308 5.27 22.81 3.96
N ASN A 309 4.78 22.23 5.05
CA ASN A 309 5.38 21.07 5.67
C ASN A 309 4.57 19.80 5.34
N ASN A 310 5.28 18.68 5.23
CA ASN A 310 4.58 17.39 5.10
C ASN A 310 3.74 17.14 6.33
N GLY A 311 2.57 16.57 6.14
CA GLY A 311 1.70 16.17 7.23
C GLY A 311 2.09 14.82 7.83
N LYS A 312 1.40 14.46 8.90
CA LYS A 312 1.53 13.13 9.49
C LYS A 312 0.77 12.11 8.64
N HIS A 313 1.40 10.98 8.36
CA HIS A 313 0.69 9.87 7.70
C HIS A 313 -0.17 9.12 8.73
N LEU A 314 -1.00 8.20 8.24
CA LEU A 314 -2.03 7.55 9.05
C LEU A 314 -1.53 7.03 10.40
N THR A 315 -0.44 6.28 10.41
CA THR A 315 0.05 5.71 11.67
C THR A 315 0.58 6.80 12.62
N LEU A 316 1.21 7.85 12.08
CA LEU A 316 1.64 8.99 12.91
C LEU A 316 0.45 9.82 13.40
N MET A 317 -0.66 9.85 12.66
CA MET A 317 -1.86 10.53 13.14
C MET A 317 -2.45 9.80 14.36
N LEU A 318 -2.45 8.46 14.34
CA LEU A 318 -2.91 7.69 15.50
C LEU A 318 -1.99 7.91 16.71
N GLU A 319 -0.68 7.91 16.48
CA GLU A 319 0.30 8.19 17.53
C GLU A 319 0.09 9.61 18.12
N ALA A 320 -0.17 10.58 17.25
CA ALA A 320 -0.45 11.96 17.68
C ALA A 320 -1.74 12.07 18.49
N MET A 321 -2.75 11.24 18.17
CA MET A 321 -3.97 11.16 19.01
C MET A 321 -3.64 10.64 20.40
N GLU A 322 -2.76 9.63 20.49
CA GLU A 322 -2.33 9.07 21.77
C GLU A 322 -1.67 10.13 22.66
N HIS A 323 -0.91 11.04 22.05
CA HIS A 323 -0.20 12.09 22.76
C HIS A 323 -1.03 13.38 22.94
N GLY A 324 -2.28 13.39 22.47
CA GLY A 324 -3.17 14.56 22.59
C GLY A 324 -2.81 15.70 21.65
N GLU A 325 -1.96 15.45 20.66
CA GLU A 325 -1.58 16.44 19.65
C GLU A 325 -2.68 16.60 18.59
N ILE A 326 -3.43 15.54 18.32
CA ILE A 326 -4.59 15.54 17.43
C ILE A 326 -5.83 15.28 18.28
N LYS A 327 -6.82 16.14 18.15
CA LYS A 327 -8.08 16.04 18.90
C LYS A 327 -9.31 16.11 18.04
N ALA A 328 -9.16 16.27 16.72
CA ALA A 328 -10.28 16.26 15.79
C ALA A 328 -9.97 15.33 14.62
N ALA A 329 -10.96 14.56 14.19
CA ALA A 329 -10.81 13.73 13.01
C ALA A 329 -12.03 13.81 12.10
N TYR A 330 -11.77 13.80 10.79
CA TYR A 330 -12.80 13.67 9.76
C TYR A 330 -12.48 12.39 8.97
N CYS A 331 -13.38 11.43 9.10
CA CYS A 331 -13.19 10.10 8.51
C CYS A 331 -14.20 9.90 7.37
N ILE A 332 -13.73 9.72 6.15
CA ILE A 332 -14.58 9.64 4.95
C ILE A 332 -14.45 8.24 4.36
N GLY A 333 -15.49 7.41 4.46
CA GLY A 333 -15.54 6.10 3.83
C GLY A 333 -14.49 5.11 4.30
N GLU A 334 -14.01 5.27 5.52
CA GLU A 334 -13.00 4.41 6.14
C GLU A 334 -13.50 3.93 7.49
N ASN A 335 -13.00 2.77 7.93
CA ASN A 335 -13.43 2.18 9.20
C ASN A 335 -12.24 1.85 10.10
N PRO A 336 -11.45 2.88 10.50
CA PRO A 336 -10.23 2.63 11.28
C PRO A 336 -10.46 1.92 12.62
N ALA A 337 -11.64 2.01 13.20
CA ALA A 337 -11.95 1.26 14.42
C ALA A 337 -11.83 -0.24 14.25
N ASP A 338 -11.97 -0.73 13.02
CA ASP A 338 -11.84 -2.17 12.71
C ASP A 338 -10.62 -2.51 11.86
N SER A 339 -10.16 -1.56 11.03
CA SER A 339 -9.13 -1.89 10.03
C SER A 339 -7.70 -1.67 10.52
N GLU A 340 -7.51 -0.92 11.60
CA GLU A 340 -6.16 -0.62 12.06
C GLU A 340 -5.57 -1.77 12.88
N ALA A 341 -4.24 -1.80 12.96
CA ALA A 341 -3.48 -2.94 13.46
C ALA A 341 -3.85 -3.38 14.87
N SER A 342 -4.23 -2.47 15.73
CA SER A 342 -4.64 -2.78 17.10
C SER A 342 -6.04 -2.20 17.32
N ALA A 343 -7.06 -2.94 16.91
CA ALA A 343 -8.44 -2.43 16.88
C ALA A 343 -8.90 -1.86 18.23
N GLY A 344 -8.59 -2.54 19.34
CA GLY A 344 -8.97 -2.03 20.66
C GLY A 344 -8.31 -0.70 20.97
N HIS A 345 -7.03 -0.57 20.65
CA HIS A 345 -6.30 0.67 20.86
C HIS A 345 -6.82 1.78 19.94
N SER A 346 -7.03 1.48 18.67
CA SER A 346 -7.54 2.46 17.70
C SER A 346 -8.93 2.99 18.10
N ARG A 347 -9.80 2.10 18.59
CA ARG A 347 -11.10 2.51 19.09
C ARG A 347 -10.96 3.49 20.26
N ALA A 348 -10.09 3.18 21.21
CA ALA A 348 -9.87 4.06 22.37
C ALA A 348 -9.34 5.43 21.94
N LEU A 349 -8.45 5.47 20.95
CA LEU A 349 -7.94 6.75 20.42
C LEU A 349 -9.06 7.58 19.80
N LEU A 350 -9.91 6.94 18.98
CA LEU A 350 -11.02 7.63 18.32
C LEU A 350 -12.05 8.13 19.34
N GLU A 351 -12.34 7.33 20.36
CA GLU A 351 -13.26 7.72 21.45
C GLU A 351 -12.71 8.90 22.26
N GLY A 352 -11.40 9.04 22.34
CA GLY A 352 -10.73 10.09 23.09
C GLY A 352 -10.67 11.45 22.39
N LEU A 353 -11.11 11.54 21.12
CA LEU A 353 -11.09 12.80 20.39
C LEU A 353 -12.14 13.77 20.93
N ASP A 354 -11.86 15.07 20.82
CA ASP A 354 -12.82 16.11 21.16
C ASP A 354 -13.98 16.14 20.16
N ILE A 355 -13.69 15.81 18.89
CA ILE A 355 -14.73 15.65 17.88
C ILE A 355 -14.28 14.63 16.80
N LEU A 356 -15.16 13.69 16.51
CA LEU A 356 -15.02 12.74 15.42
C LEU A 356 -16.21 12.88 14.47
N VAL A 357 -15.94 13.33 13.25
CA VAL A 357 -16.96 13.43 12.19
C VAL A 357 -16.71 12.26 11.22
N VAL A 358 -17.77 11.47 10.97
CA VAL A 358 -17.68 10.32 10.05
C VAL A 358 -18.67 10.52 8.91
N GLN A 359 -18.19 10.35 7.68
CA GLN A 359 -19.05 10.36 6.50
C GLN A 359 -19.00 8.95 5.91
N ASP A 360 -20.12 8.25 5.95
CA ASP A 360 -20.16 6.86 5.48
C ASP A 360 -21.59 6.45 5.14
N ILE A 361 -21.72 5.56 4.20
CA ILE A 361 -23.02 5.01 3.79
C ILE A 361 -23.50 3.89 4.72
N PHE A 362 -22.63 3.43 5.63
CA PHE A 362 -22.99 2.38 6.60
C PHE A 362 -22.69 2.83 8.02
N MET A 363 -23.40 2.23 8.97
CA MET A 363 -23.16 2.43 10.39
C MET A 363 -22.01 1.50 10.83
N THR A 364 -20.79 1.90 10.46
CA THR A 364 -19.57 1.14 10.77
C THR A 364 -19.22 1.24 12.26
N ALA A 365 -18.23 0.44 12.70
CA ALA A 365 -17.72 0.56 14.06
C ALA A 365 -17.18 1.97 14.33
N THR A 366 -16.53 2.59 13.34
CA THR A 366 -16.05 3.97 13.48
C THR A 366 -17.22 4.94 13.58
N ALA A 367 -18.26 4.77 12.74
CA ALA A 367 -19.44 5.63 12.78
C ALA A 367 -20.14 5.56 14.14
N GLN A 368 -20.14 4.39 14.77
CA GLN A 368 -20.75 4.22 16.10
C GLN A 368 -20.04 5.05 17.17
N LEU A 369 -18.77 5.41 16.97
CA LEU A 369 -18.01 6.23 17.90
C LEU A 369 -18.15 7.73 17.61
N ALA A 370 -18.70 8.11 16.47
CA ALA A 370 -18.70 9.49 15.99
C ALA A 370 -19.58 10.43 16.82
N ASP A 371 -19.21 11.70 16.83
CA ASP A 371 -20.03 12.78 17.35
C ASP A 371 -21.01 13.27 16.29
N VAL A 372 -20.60 13.26 15.03
CA VAL A 372 -21.43 13.65 13.89
C VAL A 372 -21.28 12.61 12.79
N ILE A 373 -22.40 12.15 12.23
CA ILE A 373 -22.39 11.25 11.08
C ILE A 373 -23.10 11.94 9.91
N LEU A 374 -22.41 11.98 8.78
CA LEU A 374 -22.93 12.49 7.52
C LEU A 374 -23.12 11.29 6.58
N PRO A 375 -24.32 11.02 6.05
CA PRO A 375 -24.56 9.85 5.18
C PRO A 375 -24.00 10.04 3.76
#